data_4a25de2f963effb77106c492f96658c0
#
_entry.id   4a25de2f963effb77106c492f96658c0
#
_cell.length_a   1.000
_cell.length_b   1.000
_cell.length_c   1.000
_cell.angle_alpha   90.00
_cell.angle_beta   90.00
_cell.angle_gamma   90.00
#
_symmetry.space_group_name_H-M   'P 1'
#
loop_
_entity.id
_entity.type
_entity.pdbx_description
1 polymer ?
#
loop_
_entity_poly.entity_id
_entity_poly.type
_entity_poly.pdbx_seq_one_letter_code
_entity_poly.pdbx_strand_id
1 'polypeptide(L)'
;MMKWVHSSPKEKYKSMKKAKLKLAVWKFASCDGCQLSLLDCEDELLTIAGELEIANFHEASRAVVKGPYDLSLVEGSITTAHDAERIQEVRRNSKYLVTIGACATAGGIQALRNFSDVKNFISIVYATPEYIETLNTSTAIAEHVKVDFELRG
;
A
#
# COMPACT_ATOMS: atom_id res chain seq x y z
N MET A 1 -30.54 -36.36 -45.50
CA MET A 1 -30.51 -34.92 -45.74
C MET A 1 -29.82 -34.27 -44.56
N MET A 2 -28.46 -34.10 -44.59
CA MET A 2 -27.64 -33.57 -43.51
C MET A 2 -27.62 -32.06 -43.58
N LYS A 3 -28.17 -31.36 -42.55
CA LYS A 3 -28.09 -29.89 -42.48
C LYS A 3 -26.75 -29.53 -41.84
N TRP A 4 -25.86 -28.96 -42.63
CA TRP A 4 -24.64 -28.30 -42.15
C TRP A 4 -25.02 -26.95 -41.51
N VAL A 5 -24.87 -26.83 -40.21
CA VAL A 5 -24.99 -25.54 -39.52
C VAL A 5 -23.60 -24.85 -39.57
N HIS A 6 -23.47 -23.89 -40.47
CA HIS A 6 -22.31 -23.01 -40.52
C HIS A 6 -22.43 -22.01 -39.37
N SER A 7 -21.74 -22.24 -38.27
CA SER A 7 -21.51 -21.20 -37.27
C SER A 7 -20.53 -20.17 -37.84
N SER A 8 -20.94 -18.91 -37.87
CA SER A 8 -20.13 -17.84 -38.44
C SER A 8 -18.86 -17.61 -37.61
N PRO A 9 -17.72 -17.21 -38.25
CA PRO A 9 -16.46 -16.94 -37.53
C PRO A 9 -16.56 -15.86 -36.46
N LYS A 10 -17.58 -15.02 -36.51
CA LYS A 10 -17.84 -13.94 -35.55
C LYS A 10 -18.30 -14.43 -34.14
N GLU A 11 -18.90 -15.64 -34.06
CA GLU A 11 -19.31 -16.20 -32.74
C GLU A 11 -18.14 -16.83 -31.98
N LYS A 12 -17.11 -17.32 -32.66
CA LYS A 12 -15.91 -17.86 -32.01
C LYS A 12 -15.02 -16.81 -31.36
N TYR A 13 -15.11 -15.55 -31.80
CA TYR A 13 -14.29 -14.43 -31.25
C TYR A 13 -14.88 -13.82 -29.97
N LYS A 14 -16.15 -14.12 -29.66
CA LYS A 14 -16.86 -13.57 -28.49
C LYS A 14 -16.61 -14.31 -27.18
N SER A 15 -15.87 -15.41 -27.20
CA SER A 15 -15.72 -16.33 -26.05
C SER A 15 -14.34 -16.31 -25.37
N MET A 16 -13.38 -15.56 -25.88
CA MET A 16 -12.12 -15.34 -25.15
C MET A 16 -12.22 -14.03 -24.36
N LYS A 17 -12.87 -14.06 -23.20
CA LYS A 17 -12.64 -13.02 -22.19
C LYS A 17 -11.15 -13.00 -21.90
N LYS A 18 -10.43 -12.03 -22.47
CA LYS A 18 -9.03 -11.77 -22.15
C LYS A 18 -8.97 -11.61 -20.64
N ALA A 19 -8.16 -12.43 -19.96
CA ALA A 19 -8.00 -12.31 -18.52
C ALA A 19 -7.57 -10.88 -18.22
N LYS A 20 -8.28 -10.21 -17.31
CA LYS A 20 -7.92 -8.86 -16.90
C LYS A 20 -6.55 -8.89 -16.22
N LEU A 21 -5.73 -7.87 -16.48
CA LEU A 21 -4.45 -7.70 -15.79
C LEU A 21 -4.70 -7.37 -14.32
N LYS A 22 -3.97 -8.02 -13.42
CA LYS A 22 -4.09 -7.82 -11.98
C LYS A 22 -3.21 -6.67 -11.50
N LEU A 23 -3.86 -5.65 -10.94
CA LEU A 23 -3.22 -4.53 -10.27
C LEU A 23 -3.28 -4.72 -8.75
N ALA A 24 -2.15 -4.56 -8.07
CA ALA A 24 -2.07 -4.50 -6.62
C ALA A 24 -1.42 -3.19 -6.16
N VAL A 25 -1.99 -2.55 -5.15
CA VAL A 25 -1.43 -1.36 -4.50
C VAL A 25 -1.07 -1.73 -3.07
N TRP A 26 0.17 -1.45 -2.68
CA TRP A 26 0.77 -1.85 -1.42
C TRP A 26 1.21 -0.65 -0.61
N LYS A 27 0.82 -0.63 0.66
CA LYS A 27 1.18 0.37 1.63
C LYS A 27 2.29 -0.12 2.55
N PHE A 28 3.29 0.73 2.76
CA PHE A 28 4.31 0.63 3.80
C PHE A 28 4.29 1.90 4.65
N ALA A 29 5.38 2.28 5.30
CA ALA A 29 5.40 3.48 6.13
C ALA A 29 5.23 4.76 5.28
N SER A 30 4.06 5.38 5.35
CA SER A 30 3.67 6.55 4.55
C SER A 30 2.53 7.33 5.19
N CYS A 31 2.18 8.47 4.60
CA CYS A 31 0.99 9.25 4.94
C CYS A 31 -0.24 8.91 4.08
N ASP A 32 -0.14 7.92 3.18
CA ASP A 32 -1.17 7.48 2.22
C ASP A 32 -1.51 8.49 1.11
N GLY A 33 -0.86 9.64 1.09
CA GLY A 33 -1.16 10.71 0.13
C GLY A 33 -1.07 10.28 -1.32
N CYS A 34 -0.12 9.40 -1.67
CA CYS A 34 0.00 8.89 -3.04
C CYS A 34 -1.15 7.96 -3.42
N GLN A 35 -1.66 7.14 -2.50
CA GLN A 35 -2.84 6.30 -2.74
C GLN A 35 -4.10 7.15 -2.84
N LEU A 36 -4.26 8.16 -1.98
CA LEU A 36 -5.38 9.11 -2.07
C LEU A 36 -5.35 9.85 -3.40
N SER A 37 -4.17 10.28 -3.89
CA SER A 37 -4.05 10.92 -5.21
C SER A 37 -4.46 10.00 -6.35
N LEU A 38 -4.26 8.67 -6.24
CA LEU A 38 -4.80 7.71 -7.21
C LEU A 38 -6.32 7.64 -7.15
N LEU A 39 -6.91 7.72 -5.95
CA LEU A 39 -8.36 7.71 -5.78
C LEU A 39 -9.01 9.01 -6.26
N ASP A 40 -8.32 10.13 -6.11
CA ASP A 40 -8.77 11.46 -6.59
C ASP A 40 -8.85 11.55 -8.13
N CYS A 41 -8.27 10.57 -8.86
CA CYS A 41 -8.43 10.45 -10.31
C CYS A 41 -9.80 9.92 -10.75
N GLU A 42 -10.74 9.76 -9.85
CA GLU A 42 -12.16 9.41 -9.99
C GLU A 42 -12.54 8.72 -11.34
N ASP A 43 -12.89 9.50 -12.37
CA ASP A 43 -13.37 8.98 -13.66
C ASP A 43 -12.31 8.16 -14.41
N GLU A 44 -11.04 8.58 -14.38
CA GLU A 44 -9.92 7.83 -14.97
C GLU A 44 -9.71 6.51 -14.25
N LEU A 45 -9.80 6.50 -12.91
CA LEU A 45 -9.68 5.28 -12.11
C LEU A 45 -10.81 4.30 -12.42
N LEU A 46 -12.05 4.78 -12.57
CA LEU A 46 -13.19 3.95 -12.97
C LEU A 46 -13.00 3.35 -14.37
N THR A 47 -12.47 4.12 -15.30
CA THR A 47 -12.14 3.66 -16.64
C THR A 47 -11.10 2.54 -16.59
N ILE A 48 -10.04 2.72 -15.83
CA ILE A 48 -8.97 1.72 -15.62
C ILE A 48 -9.52 0.47 -14.92
N ALA A 49 -10.37 0.62 -13.90
CA ALA A 49 -11.00 -0.49 -13.19
C ALA A 49 -11.91 -1.33 -14.09
N GLY A 50 -12.44 -0.76 -15.19
CA GLY A 50 -13.15 -1.48 -16.24
C GLY A 50 -12.25 -2.49 -16.97
N GLU A 51 -10.99 -2.16 -17.19
CA GLU A 51 -10.01 -2.93 -17.98
C GLU A 51 -9.11 -3.83 -17.12
N LEU A 52 -8.85 -3.46 -15.85
CA LEU A 52 -8.00 -4.18 -14.90
C LEU A 52 -8.83 -4.87 -13.81
N GLU A 53 -8.25 -5.89 -13.19
CA GLU A 53 -8.71 -6.44 -11.92
C GLU A 53 -7.90 -5.80 -10.80
N ILE A 54 -8.54 -4.97 -9.96
CA ILE A 54 -7.92 -4.44 -8.75
C ILE A 54 -7.87 -5.56 -7.73
N ALA A 55 -6.73 -6.22 -7.63
CA ALA A 55 -6.54 -7.42 -6.83
C ALA A 55 -6.22 -7.11 -5.35
N ASN A 56 -5.60 -5.98 -5.10
CA ASN A 56 -5.29 -5.49 -3.75
C ASN A 56 -5.18 -3.97 -3.78
N PHE A 57 -6.02 -3.29 -3.00
CA PHE A 57 -5.95 -1.84 -2.78
C PHE A 57 -6.75 -1.50 -1.53
N HIS A 58 -6.11 -1.54 -0.37
CA HIS A 58 -6.79 -1.44 0.93
C HIS A 58 -7.51 -0.11 1.15
N GLU A 59 -7.02 0.99 0.60
CA GLU A 59 -7.69 2.30 0.69
C GLU A 59 -8.99 2.35 -0.14
N ALA A 60 -9.10 1.51 -1.18
CA ALA A 60 -10.29 1.45 -2.04
C ALA A 60 -11.25 0.30 -1.66
N SER A 61 -10.72 -0.83 -1.20
CA SER A 61 -11.51 -2.05 -0.96
C SER A 61 -10.84 -3.00 0.01
N ARG A 62 -11.63 -3.72 0.80
CA ARG A 62 -11.16 -4.83 1.64
C ARG A 62 -10.95 -6.13 0.86
N ALA A 63 -11.35 -6.18 -0.40
CA ALA A 63 -11.20 -7.35 -1.23
C ALA A 63 -9.72 -7.58 -1.59
N VAL A 64 -9.25 -8.81 -1.40
CA VAL A 64 -7.89 -9.24 -1.77
C VAL A 64 -7.98 -10.45 -2.65
N VAL A 65 -7.48 -10.34 -3.87
CA VAL A 65 -7.31 -11.45 -4.81
C VAL A 65 -5.84 -11.86 -4.80
N LYS A 66 -5.57 -13.13 -4.57
CA LYS A 66 -4.19 -13.64 -4.52
C LYS A 66 -3.50 -13.50 -5.88
N GLY A 67 -2.19 -13.24 -5.81
CA GLY A 67 -1.30 -13.16 -6.97
C GLY A 67 -1.20 -14.47 -7.77
N PRO A 68 -0.36 -14.51 -8.80
CA PRO A 68 0.59 -13.43 -9.15
C PRO A 68 -0.08 -12.18 -9.70
N TYR A 69 0.59 -11.03 -9.53
CA TYR A 69 0.13 -9.72 -9.99
C TYR A 69 0.89 -9.29 -11.24
N ASP A 70 0.20 -8.68 -12.19
CA ASP A 70 0.85 -8.13 -13.38
C ASP A 70 1.60 -6.83 -13.06
N LEU A 71 0.96 -5.97 -12.25
CA LEU A 71 1.54 -4.71 -11.79
C LEU A 71 1.31 -4.54 -10.29
N SER A 72 2.36 -4.25 -9.55
CA SER A 72 2.29 -3.81 -8.16
C SER A 72 2.80 -2.38 -8.02
N LEU A 73 1.98 -1.49 -7.48
CA LEU A 73 2.37 -0.15 -7.05
C LEU A 73 2.71 -0.21 -5.56
N VAL A 74 3.87 0.29 -5.20
CA VAL A 74 4.37 0.28 -3.82
C VAL A 74 4.54 1.71 -3.33
N GLU A 75 3.81 2.06 -2.28
CA GLU A 75 3.91 3.32 -1.56
C GLU A 75 4.53 3.10 -0.17
N GLY A 76 5.31 4.09 0.28
CA GLY A 76 5.90 4.07 1.62
C GLY A 76 7.31 3.51 1.67
N SER A 77 8.02 3.82 2.76
CA SER A 77 9.38 3.35 3.02
C SER A 77 9.39 2.06 3.84
N ILE A 78 10.43 1.28 3.66
CA ILE A 78 10.67 0.07 4.45
C ILE A 78 11.36 0.48 5.76
N THR A 79 10.65 0.38 6.87
CA THR A 79 11.12 0.89 8.16
C THR A 79 11.28 -0.18 9.24
N THR A 80 10.74 -1.37 9.03
CA THR A 80 10.81 -2.49 9.96
C THR A 80 11.35 -3.75 9.28
N ALA A 81 11.85 -4.71 10.06
CA ALA A 81 12.27 -6.01 9.54
C ALA A 81 11.09 -6.76 8.87
N HIS A 82 9.91 -6.69 9.46
CA HIS A 82 8.69 -7.28 8.90
C HIS A 82 8.35 -6.68 7.51
N ASP A 83 8.49 -5.35 7.34
CA ASP A 83 8.28 -4.71 6.05
C ASP A 83 9.32 -5.16 5.02
N ALA A 84 10.57 -5.40 5.45
CA ALA A 84 11.62 -5.91 4.57
C ALA A 84 11.31 -7.32 4.05
N GLU A 85 10.75 -8.20 4.87
CA GLU A 85 10.28 -9.51 4.45
C GLU A 85 9.08 -9.40 3.50
N ARG A 86 8.11 -8.57 3.87
CA ARG A 86 6.88 -8.35 3.11
C ARG A 86 7.15 -7.78 1.72
N ILE A 87 8.04 -6.81 1.55
CA ILE A 87 8.37 -6.28 0.23
C ILE A 87 9.03 -7.31 -0.67
N GLN A 88 9.83 -8.21 -0.11
CA GLN A 88 10.41 -9.33 -0.86
C GLN A 88 9.35 -10.28 -1.40
N GLU A 89 8.32 -10.56 -0.59
CA GLU A 89 7.18 -11.37 -1.01
C GLU A 89 6.38 -10.67 -2.12
N VAL A 90 6.08 -9.38 -1.94
CA VAL A 90 5.42 -8.56 -2.97
C VAL A 90 6.22 -8.60 -4.28
N ARG A 91 7.55 -8.44 -4.21
CA ARG A 91 8.41 -8.47 -5.40
C ARG A 91 8.36 -9.83 -6.11
N ARG A 92 8.40 -10.94 -5.37
CA ARG A 92 8.34 -12.30 -5.95
C ARG A 92 7.01 -12.58 -6.64
N ASN A 93 5.92 -12.02 -6.13
CA ASN A 93 4.57 -12.21 -6.66
C ASN A 93 4.16 -11.19 -7.74
N SER A 94 5.06 -10.28 -8.13
CA SER A 94 4.77 -9.20 -9.07
C SER A 94 5.61 -9.33 -10.33
N LYS A 95 4.98 -9.27 -11.50
CA LYS A 95 5.68 -9.19 -12.78
C LYS A 95 6.40 -7.85 -12.90
N TYR A 96 5.67 -6.75 -12.70
CA TYR A 96 6.21 -5.39 -12.62
C TYR A 96 5.95 -4.85 -11.22
N LEU A 97 6.96 -4.20 -10.64
CA LEU A 97 6.86 -3.48 -9.39
C LEU A 97 7.32 -2.05 -9.62
N VAL A 98 6.45 -1.10 -9.30
CA VAL A 98 6.68 0.33 -9.45
C VAL A 98 6.56 1.00 -8.08
N THR A 99 7.57 1.74 -7.68
CA THR A 99 7.54 2.57 -6.47
C THR A 99 6.89 3.91 -6.79
N ILE A 100 5.95 4.34 -5.94
CA ILE A 100 5.26 5.62 -6.08
C ILE A 100 5.49 6.52 -4.86
N GLY A 101 5.66 7.81 -5.12
CA GLY A 101 5.87 8.82 -4.09
C GLY A 101 7.28 8.86 -3.50
N ALA A 102 7.58 9.96 -2.80
CA ALA A 102 8.90 10.22 -2.23
C ALA A 102 9.32 9.20 -1.15
N CYS A 103 8.36 8.66 -0.40
CA CYS A 103 8.64 7.67 0.63
C CYS A 103 9.23 6.38 0.05
N ALA A 104 8.63 5.85 -1.03
CA ALA A 104 9.09 4.61 -1.66
C ALA A 104 10.32 4.81 -2.55
N THR A 105 10.51 5.99 -3.13
CA THR A 105 11.61 6.27 -4.06
C THR A 105 12.88 6.79 -3.38
N ALA A 106 12.74 7.59 -2.31
CA ALA A 106 13.84 8.27 -1.64
C ALA A 106 13.80 8.18 -0.10
N GLY A 107 12.92 7.38 0.47
CA GLY A 107 12.75 7.23 1.92
C GLY A 107 11.81 8.24 2.57
N GLY A 108 11.49 9.35 1.90
CA GLY A 108 10.58 10.37 2.40
C GLY A 108 11.03 10.98 3.72
N ILE A 109 10.06 11.45 4.53
CA ILE A 109 10.32 11.99 5.86
C ILE A 109 10.88 10.92 6.81
N GLN A 110 10.56 9.66 6.60
CA GLN A 110 11.06 8.53 7.40
C GLN A 110 12.60 8.37 7.30
N ALA A 111 13.22 8.90 6.21
CA ALA A 111 14.68 8.90 6.06
C ALA A 111 15.40 9.74 7.12
N LEU A 112 14.71 10.62 7.86
CA LEU A 112 15.26 11.32 9.03
C LEU A 112 15.81 10.36 10.08
N ARG A 113 15.26 9.14 10.16
CA ARG A 113 15.76 8.07 11.06
C ARG A 113 17.21 7.64 10.74
N ASN A 114 17.71 7.94 9.55
CA ASN A 114 19.08 7.63 9.17
C ASN A 114 20.11 8.59 9.81
N PHE A 115 19.68 9.72 10.34
CA PHE A 115 20.56 10.74 10.94
C PHE A 115 20.75 10.54 12.45
N SER A 116 19.89 9.77 13.12
CA SER A 116 20.03 9.46 14.55
C SER A 116 19.26 8.18 14.91
N ASP A 117 19.54 7.62 16.08
CA ASP A 117 18.79 6.49 16.62
C ASP A 117 17.33 6.94 16.92
N VAL A 118 16.38 6.09 16.56
CA VAL A 118 14.95 6.28 16.83
C VAL A 118 14.68 6.49 18.32
N LYS A 119 15.43 5.80 19.20
CA LYS A 119 15.33 5.97 20.67
C LYS A 119 15.68 7.40 21.09
N ASN A 120 16.67 8.04 20.45
CA ASN A 120 17.02 9.42 20.72
C ASN A 120 15.90 10.37 20.31
N PHE A 121 15.27 10.15 19.15
CA PHE A 121 14.11 10.95 18.73
C PHE A 121 12.94 10.79 19.69
N ILE A 122 12.63 9.56 20.12
CA ILE A 122 11.58 9.30 21.10
C ILE A 122 11.88 10.02 22.41
N SER A 123 13.13 9.94 22.87
CA SER A 123 13.58 10.61 24.11
C SER A 123 13.42 12.13 24.03
N ILE A 124 13.83 12.74 22.91
CA ILE A 124 13.74 14.19 22.73
C ILE A 124 12.28 14.65 22.63
N VAL A 125 11.46 13.93 21.89
CA VAL A 125 10.08 14.35 21.59
C VAL A 125 9.12 14.04 22.75
N TYR A 126 9.25 12.86 23.38
CA TYR A 126 8.27 12.37 24.34
C TYR A 126 8.75 12.35 25.78
N ALA A 127 10.07 12.41 26.05
CA ALA A 127 10.64 12.34 27.39
C ALA A 127 11.15 13.69 27.94
N THR A 128 10.96 14.79 27.22
CA THR A 128 11.20 16.12 27.79
C THR A 128 10.14 16.44 28.83
N PRO A 129 10.52 16.92 30.05
CA PRO A 129 9.57 17.18 31.11
C PRO A 129 8.40 18.07 30.71
N GLU A 130 8.65 19.12 29.94
CA GLU A 130 7.63 20.06 29.43
C GLU A 130 6.61 19.40 28.53
N TYR A 131 7.05 18.44 27.70
CA TYR A 131 6.16 17.71 26.79
C TYR A 131 5.32 16.68 27.54
N ILE A 132 5.88 16.01 28.54
CA ILE A 132 5.17 15.05 29.40
C ILE A 132 4.10 15.78 30.23
N GLU A 133 4.36 16.98 30.70
CA GLU A 133 3.40 17.79 31.43
C GLU A 133 2.22 18.18 30.56
N THR A 134 2.46 18.56 29.31
CA THR A 134 1.42 18.84 28.31
C THR A 134 0.60 17.60 27.95
N LEU A 135 1.23 16.43 27.84
CA LEU A 135 0.55 15.16 27.57
C LEU A 135 -0.29 14.68 28.76
N ASN A 136 0.13 14.93 29.99
CA ASN A 136 -0.63 14.58 31.20
C ASN A 136 -1.95 15.37 31.31
N THR A 137 -2.05 16.51 30.64
CA THR A 137 -3.29 17.30 30.55
C THR A 137 -4.21 16.85 29.41
N SER A 138 -3.70 16.04 28.46
CA SER A 138 -4.43 15.48 27.33
C SER A 138 -4.78 14.01 27.58
N THR A 139 -5.99 13.74 28.02
CA THR A 139 -6.48 12.42 28.45
C THR A 139 -6.43 11.34 27.35
N ALA A 140 -6.46 11.72 26.06
CA ALA A 140 -6.48 10.77 24.95
C ALA A 140 -5.10 10.28 24.52
N ILE A 141 -4.03 11.07 24.71
CA ILE A 141 -2.68 10.76 24.23
C ILE A 141 -1.79 10.25 25.36
N ALA A 142 -2.01 10.71 26.59
CA ALA A 142 -1.20 10.37 27.76
C ALA A 142 -1.20 8.87 28.09
N GLU A 143 -2.30 8.16 27.90
CA GLU A 143 -2.40 6.72 28.17
C GLU A 143 -1.57 5.90 27.16
N HIS A 144 -1.61 6.24 25.90
CA HIS A 144 -0.84 5.54 24.86
C HIS A 144 0.68 5.73 25.01
N VAL A 145 1.12 6.92 25.40
CA VAL A 145 2.53 7.20 25.61
C VAL A 145 3.04 6.49 26.86
N LYS A 146 2.27 6.42 27.93
CA LYS A 146 2.64 5.67 29.15
C LYS A 146 2.83 4.17 28.88
N VAL A 147 1.91 3.57 28.14
CA VAL A 147 1.99 2.14 27.76
C VAL A 147 3.25 1.86 26.93
N ASP A 148 3.61 2.75 25.99
CA ASP A 148 4.78 2.57 25.16
C ASP A 148 6.10 2.75 25.93
N PHE A 149 6.13 3.58 26.96
CA PHE A 149 7.28 3.75 27.85
C PHE A 149 7.46 2.58 28.82
N GLU A 150 6.38 2.04 29.39
CA GLU A 150 6.43 0.87 30.26
C GLU A 150 6.84 -0.41 29.53
N LEU A 151 6.48 -0.56 28.25
CA LEU A 151 6.86 -1.71 27.44
C LEU A 151 8.30 -1.69 26.92
N ARG A 152 8.99 -0.56 26.98
CA ARG A 152 10.36 -0.38 26.46
C ARG A 152 11.41 -0.11 27.54
N GLY A 153 10.99 -0.03 28.78
CA GLY A 153 11.84 0.03 29.99
C GLY A 153 12.32 -1.36 30.35
#